data_66eae28103621e8dd8a1eb20ed789f6c
#
_entry.id   66eae28103621e8dd8a1eb20ed789f6c
#
_cell.length_a   1.000
_cell.length_b   1.000
_cell.length_c   1.000
_cell.angle_alpha   90.00
_cell.angle_beta   90.00
_cell.angle_gamma   90.00
#
_symmetry.space_group_name_H-M   'P 1'
#
loop_
_entity.id
_entity.type
_entity.pdbx_description
1 polymer ?
#
loop_
_entity_poly.entity_id
_entity_poly.type
_entity_poly.pdbx_seq_one_letter_code
_entity_poly.pdbx_strand_id
1 'polypeptide(L)'
;HEKAAGNCAIDYGFHQIIGGVDEDSLKAMTYLVDNEGVTSFKLFMAYPGVFYADDGQILRAMQNASETGAMIMMHAENGIAIDVLVAQALARGETDPYFHSLTRPAELEGEATHRAIQLAKVAGNVPLYIVHMSASEALEEVAAAQHAGMNVFAETCPQYLYLSLEDQLMQPGFEGAKWVCSTPLRTKHAHHHRDLW
;
A
#
# COMPACT_ATOMS: atom_id res chain seq x y z
N HIS A 1 3.08 9.85 20.60
CA HIS A 1 3.90 9.63 21.80
C HIS A 1 3.05 9.30 23.02
N GLU A 2 2.08 10.12 23.39
CA GLU A 2 1.27 9.97 24.62
C GLU A 2 0.62 8.57 24.76
N LYS A 3 0.10 8.00 23.66
CA LYS A 3 -0.55 6.68 23.69
C LYS A 3 0.44 5.52 23.86
N ALA A 4 1.67 5.69 23.42
CA ALA A 4 2.70 4.66 23.48
C ALA A 4 3.52 4.72 24.77
N ALA A 5 3.80 5.93 25.27
CA ALA A 5 4.62 6.13 26.46
C ALA A 5 4.05 5.40 27.68
N GLY A 6 4.83 4.48 28.23
CA GLY A 6 4.45 3.65 29.38
C GLY A 6 3.47 2.51 29.09
N ASN A 7 3.03 2.34 27.82
CA ASN A 7 2.07 1.30 27.42
C ASN A 7 2.69 0.21 26.52
N CYS A 8 3.96 0.34 26.15
CA CYS A 8 4.68 -0.65 25.35
C CYS A 8 5.60 -1.48 26.24
N ALA A 9 5.59 -2.80 26.06
CA ALA A 9 6.46 -3.72 26.79
C ALA A 9 7.88 -3.84 26.19
N ILE A 10 8.06 -3.35 24.96
CA ILE A 10 9.31 -3.34 24.20
C ILE A 10 9.53 -1.96 23.60
N ASP A 11 10.68 -1.73 22.97
CA ASP A 11 10.94 -0.52 22.19
C ASP A 11 9.92 -0.36 21.06
N TYR A 12 9.64 0.89 20.70
CA TYR A 12 8.68 1.23 19.65
C TYR A 12 9.15 2.41 18.81
N GLY A 13 8.68 2.46 17.57
CA GLY A 13 8.82 3.60 16.66
C GLY A 13 7.49 3.92 16.00
N PHE A 14 7.48 4.98 15.19
CA PHE A 14 6.29 5.44 14.51
C PHE A 14 6.50 5.58 13.00
N HIS A 15 5.43 5.29 12.25
CA HIS A 15 5.29 5.66 10.85
C HIS A 15 4.28 6.80 10.76
N GLN A 16 4.60 7.85 10.02
CA GLN A 16 3.70 8.98 9.83
C GLN A 16 2.91 8.85 8.53
N ILE A 17 1.57 8.86 8.60
CA ILE A 17 0.71 8.98 7.42
C ILE A 17 0.74 10.43 6.93
N ILE A 18 0.90 10.62 5.62
CA ILE A 18 0.78 11.91 4.94
C ILE A 18 -0.58 11.97 4.26
N GLY A 19 -1.50 12.76 4.79
CA GLY A 19 -2.86 12.90 4.28
C GLY A 19 -2.99 13.94 3.13
N GLY A 20 -1.95 14.70 2.87
CA GLY A 20 -1.85 15.66 1.77
C GLY A 20 -0.41 16.13 1.63
N VAL A 21 0.03 16.41 0.39
CA VAL A 21 1.39 16.83 0.11
C VAL A 21 1.39 18.29 -0.38
N ASP A 22 1.73 19.19 0.52
CA ASP A 22 1.95 20.61 0.29
C ASP A 22 3.27 21.06 0.95
N GLU A 23 3.58 22.35 0.86
CA GLU A 23 4.82 22.89 1.42
C GLU A 23 4.92 22.70 2.94
N ASP A 24 3.80 22.76 3.67
CA ASP A 24 3.81 22.63 5.12
C ASP A 24 3.98 21.17 5.55
N SER A 25 3.36 20.23 4.84
CA SER A 25 3.56 18.80 5.08
C SER A 25 5.00 18.35 4.77
N LEU A 26 5.62 18.89 3.71
CA LEU A 26 7.03 18.60 3.40
C LEU A 26 7.97 19.12 4.49
N LYS A 27 7.76 20.35 4.99
CA LYS A 27 8.49 20.86 6.15
C LYS A 27 8.28 20.02 7.40
N ALA A 28 7.03 19.56 7.63
CA ALA A 28 6.72 18.68 8.75
C ALA A 28 7.43 17.33 8.64
N MET A 29 7.54 16.76 7.44
CA MET A 29 8.33 15.53 7.22
C MET A 29 9.78 15.73 7.66
N THR A 30 10.44 16.81 7.20
CA THR A 30 11.81 17.15 7.60
C THR A 30 11.92 17.33 9.11
N TYR A 31 11.01 18.09 9.72
CA TYR A 31 10.99 18.28 11.17
C TYR A 31 10.89 16.95 11.95
N LEU A 32 10.01 16.05 11.49
CA LEU A 32 9.80 14.76 12.15
C LEU A 32 11.04 13.86 12.09
N VAL A 33 11.79 13.90 10.99
CA VAL A 33 13.07 13.18 10.88
C VAL A 33 14.09 13.77 11.84
N ASP A 34 14.28 15.09 11.80
CA ASP A 34 15.37 15.75 12.51
C ASP A 34 15.15 15.82 14.03
N ASN A 35 13.90 15.89 14.48
CA ASN A 35 13.59 16.20 15.88
C ASN A 35 12.84 15.09 16.63
N GLU A 36 12.08 14.24 15.92
CA GLU A 36 11.19 13.25 16.54
C GLU A 36 11.62 11.80 16.25
N GLY A 37 12.64 11.60 15.40
CA GLY A 37 13.12 10.27 15.02
C GLY A 37 12.12 9.45 14.18
N VAL A 38 11.15 10.11 13.54
CA VAL A 38 10.20 9.47 12.62
C VAL A 38 10.81 9.47 11.23
N THR A 39 11.31 8.34 10.78
CA THR A 39 12.10 8.19 9.55
C THR A 39 11.37 7.48 8.42
N SER A 40 10.05 7.31 8.53
CA SER A 40 9.23 6.63 7.52
C SER A 40 7.86 7.28 7.40
N PHE A 41 7.42 7.46 6.14
CA PHE A 41 6.21 8.20 5.80
C PHE A 41 5.32 7.38 4.89
N LYS A 42 4.04 7.22 5.27
CA LYS A 42 3.06 6.41 4.54
C LYS A 42 2.22 7.26 3.60
N LEU A 43 2.21 6.88 2.33
CA LEU A 43 1.39 7.44 1.26
C LEU A 43 0.46 6.38 0.67
N PHE A 44 -0.57 6.83 -0.04
CA PHE A 44 -1.58 5.98 -0.64
C PHE A 44 -1.82 6.36 -2.10
N MET A 45 -1.79 5.37 -2.99
CA MET A 45 -2.19 5.50 -4.40
C MET A 45 -3.67 5.13 -4.60
N ALA A 46 -4.40 4.91 -3.50
CA ALA A 46 -5.81 4.57 -3.45
C ALA A 46 -6.58 5.52 -2.52
N TYR A 47 -7.88 5.34 -2.46
CA TYR A 47 -8.83 6.12 -1.64
C TYR A 47 -8.95 7.59 -2.03
N PRO A 48 -9.35 7.90 -3.29
CA PRO A 48 -9.63 9.27 -3.72
C PRO A 48 -10.59 9.99 -2.76
N GLY A 49 -10.28 11.24 -2.45
CA GLY A 49 -11.04 12.04 -1.50
C GLY A 49 -10.77 11.79 -0.02
N VAL A 50 -9.92 10.81 0.33
CA VAL A 50 -9.53 10.50 1.72
C VAL A 50 -8.02 10.59 1.90
N PHE A 51 -7.25 9.69 1.27
CA PHE A 51 -5.79 9.59 1.44
C PHE A 51 -5.01 9.62 0.12
N TYR A 52 -5.71 9.57 -1.02
CA TYR A 52 -5.07 9.48 -2.33
C TYR A 52 -4.09 10.64 -2.56
N ALA A 53 -2.86 10.28 -2.91
CA ALA A 53 -1.85 11.19 -3.43
C ALA A 53 -1.63 10.92 -4.92
N ASP A 54 -1.60 11.97 -5.73
CA ASP A 54 -1.25 11.87 -7.15
C ASP A 54 0.26 11.72 -7.35
N ASP A 55 0.68 11.37 -8.57
CA ASP A 55 2.07 11.10 -8.90
C ASP A 55 2.98 12.32 -8.63
N GLY A 56 2.49 13.55 -8.81
CA GLY A 56 3.23 14.76 -8.50
C GLY A 56 3.42 14.96 -7.01
N GLN A 57 2.41 14.68 -6.21
CA GLN A 57 2.46 14.70 -4.74
C GLN A 57 3.42 13.62 -4.22
N ILE A 58 3.29 12.39 -4.73
CA ILE A 58 4.17 11.27 -4.37
C ILE A 58 5.62 11.62 -4.70
N LEU A 59 5.90 12.13 -5.90
CA LEU A 59 7.26 12.49 -6.30
C LEU A 59 7.87 13.54 -5.38
N ARG A 60 7.12 14.59 -5.01
CA ARG A 60 7.61 15.64 -4.07
C ARG A 60 7.91 15.07 -2.68
N ALA A 61 7.05 14.21 -2.16
CA ALA A 61 7.30 13.54 -0.88
C ALA A 61 8.54 12.62 -0.95
N MET A 62 8.71 11.89 -2.05
CA MET A 62 9.88 11.06 -2.29
C MET A 62 11.18 11.86 -2.42
N GLN A 63 11.15 13.02 -3.06
CA GLN A 63 12.30 13.91 -3.14
C GLN A 63 12.70 14.45 -1.76
N ASN A 64 11.74 14.91 -0.96
CA ASN A 64 11.99 15.31 0.43
C ASN A 64 12.56 14.16 1.28
N ALA A 65 12.01 12.95 1.13
CA ALA A 65 12.52 11.75 1.80
C ALA A 65 13.96 11.40 1.36
N SER A 66 14.28 11.60 0.08
CA SER A 66 15.66 11.41 -0.43
C SER A 66 16.65 12.39 0.20
N GLU A 67 16.26 13.64 0.42
CA GLU A 67 17.09 14.66 1.05
C GLU A 67 17.30 14.40 2.55
N THR A 68 16.29 13.91 3.24
CA THR A 68 16.31 13.67 4.69
C THR A 68 16.78 12.25 5.08
N GLY A 69 16.98 11.37 4.09
CA GLY A 69 17.32 9.96 4.34
C GLY A 69 16.15 9.11 4.85
N ALA A 70 14.92 9.60 4.74
CA ALA A 70 13.73 8.89 5.16
C ALA A 70 13.27 7.84 4.14
N MET A 71 12.38 6.95 4.57
CA MET A 71 11.75 5.92 3.75
C MET A 71 10.30 6.30 3.40
N ILE A 72 9.89 6.05 2.18
CA ILE A 72 8.48 6.11 1.80
C ILE A 72 7.86 4.72 1.86
N MET A 73 6.76 4.59 2.60
CA MET A 73 5.91 3.40 2.65
C MET A 73 4.71 3.64 1.74
N MET A 74 4.38 2.69 0.87
CA MET A 74 3.35 2.89 -0.15
C MET A 74 2.26 1.84 -0.07
N HIS A 75 0.99 2.29 0.06
CA HIS A 75 -0.18 1.51 -0.30
C HIS A 75 -0.33 1.59 -1.82
N ALA A 76 0.08 0.55 -2.52
CA ALA A 76 0.20 0.52 -3.97
C ALA A 76 -0.98 -0.22 -4.62
N GLU A 77 -2.11 0.46 -4.74
CA GLU A 77 -3.25 0.05 -5.58
C GLU A 77 -3.66 1.24 -6.47
N ASN A 78 -4.04 0.98 -7.72
CA ASN A 78 -4.53 2.02 -8.62
C ASN A 78 -5.97 2.44 -8.23
N GLY A 79 -6.10 3.34 -7.28
CA GLY A 79 -7.38 3.77 -6.71
C GLY A 79 -8.32 4.39 -7.73
N ILE A 80 -7.81 5.10 -8.73
CA ILE A 80 -8.64 5.72 -9.78
C ILE A 80 -9.31 4.66 -10.66
N ALA A 81 -8.57 3.61 -11.06
CA ALA A 81 -9.15 2.51 -11.83
C ALA A 81 -10.10 1.65 -10.97
N ILE A 82 -9.75 1.43 -9.71
CA ILE A 82 -10.59 0.71 -8.74
C ILE A 82 -11.95 1.42 -8.58
N ASP A 83 -11.97 2.75 -8.44
CA ASP A 83 -13.23 3.50 -8.30
C ASP A 83 -14.15 3.32 -9.50
N VAL A 84 -13.60 3.21 -10.71
CA VAL A 84 -14.38 2.89 -11.92
C VAL A 84 -14.98 1.50 -11.81
N LEU A 85 -14.19 0.49 -11.42
CA LEU A 85 -14.66 -0.89 -11.28
C LEU A 85 -15.72 -1.01 -10.17
N VAL A 86 -15.54 -0.33 -9.05
CA VAL A 86 -16.51 -0.26 -7.95
C VAL A 86 -17.83 0.37 -8.44
N ALA A 87 -17.77 1.52 -9.12
CA ALA A 87 -18.95 2.17 -9.65
C ALA A 87 -19.72 1.28 -10.65
N GLN A 88 -19.00 0.56 -11.50
CA GLN A 88 -19.60 -0.38 -12.45
C GLN A 88 -20.26 -1.59 -11.75
N ALA A 89 -19.63 -2.14 -10.73
CA ALA A 89 -20.19 -3.24 -9.93
C ALA A 89 -21.49 -2.79 -9.20
N LEU A 90 -21.46 -1.63 -8.56
CA LEU A 90 -22.64 -1.05 -7.90
C LEU A 90 -23.78 -0.78 -8.88
N ALA A 91 -23.50 -0.30 -10.09
CA ALA A 91 -24.51 -0.07 -11.14
C ALA A 91 -25.17 -1.37 -11.60
N ARG A 92 -24.50 -2.54 -11.46
CA ARG A 92 -25.08 -3.86 -11.74
C ARG A 92 -25.76 -4.49 -10.51
N GLY A 93 -25.78 -3.82 -9.35
CA GLY A 93 -26.32 -4.34 -8.10
C GLY A 93 -25.43 -5.39 -7.42
N GLU A 94 -24.17 -5.43 -7.75
CA GLU A 94 -23.16 -6.35 -7.22
C GLU A 94 -22.59 -5.80 -5.90
N THR A 95 -23.25 -6.14 -4.78
CA THR A 95 -22.96 -5.60 -3.43
C THR A 95 -22.48 -6.63 -2.42
N ASP A 96 -22.34 -7.90 -2.81
CA ASP A 96 -21.80 -8.92 -1.93
C ASP A 96 -20.34 -8.64 -1.54
N PRO A 97 -19.90 -9.03 -0.34
CA PRO A 97 -18.56 -8.72 0.16
C PRO A 97 -17.41 -9.14 -0.75
N TYR A 98 -17.55 -10.22 -1.51
CA TYR A 98 -16.51 -10.70 -2.41
C TYR A 98 -16.24 -9.75 -3.60
N PHE A 99 -17.18 -8.86 -3.96
CA PHE A 99 -16.93 -7.83 -4.97
C PHE A 99 -15.85 -6.84 -4.53
N HIS A 100 -15.56 -6.73 -3.24
CA HIS A 100 -14.40 -5.98 -2.77
C HIS A 100 -13.10 -6.50 -3.39
N SER A 101 -12.93 -7.82 -3.51
CA SER A 101 -11.76 -8.40 -4.19
C SER A 101 -11.86 -8.28 -5.71
N LEU A 102 -13.03 -8.57 -6.31
CA LEU A 102 -13.21 -8.56 -7.75
C LEU A 102 -13.05 -7.16 -8.39
N THR A 103 -13.31 -6.11 -7.62
CA THR A 103 -13.10 -4.71 -8.06
C THR A 103 -11.69 -4.20 -7.82
N ARG A 104 -10.82 -5.03 -7.24
CA ARG A 104 -9.39 -4.75 -6.98
C ARG A 104 -8.50 -5.85 -7.55
N PRO A 105 -8.49 -6.01 -8.90
CA PRO A 105 -7.69 -7.06 -9.53
C PRO A 105 -6.21 -6.91 -9.23
N ALA A 106 -5.49 -8.02 -9.26
CA ALA A 106 -4.07 -8.11 -8.92
C ALA A 106 -3.19 -7.22 -9.81
N GLU A 107 -3.58 -7.07 -11.06
CA GLU A 107 -2.92 -6.22 -12.05
C GLU A 107 -2.88 -4.74 -11.64
N LEU A 108 -3.88 -4.26 -10.89
CA LEU A 108 -3.90 -2.87 -10.39
C LEU A 108 -3.00 -2.67 -9.15
N GLU A 109 -2.69 -3.73 -8.43
CA GLU A 109 -1.64 -3.72 -7.39
C GLU A 109 -0.24 -3.76 -8.04
N GLY A 110 -0.04 -4.63 -9.04
CA GLY A 110 1.21 -4.70 -9.81
C GLY A 110 1.53 -3.38 -10.52
N GLU A 111 0.56 -2.79 -11.26
CA GLU A 111 0.73 -1.49 -11.93
C GLU A 111 1.13 -0.39 -10.95
N ALA A 112 0.40 -0.27 -9.84
CA ALA A 112 0.70 0.77 -8.85
C ALA A 112 2.06 0.55 -8.19
N THR A 113 2.46 -0.70 -7.93
CA THR A 113 3.79 -1.05 -7.43
C THR A 113 4.87 -0.65 -8.42
N HIS A 114 4.71 -1.00 -9.70
CA HIS A 114 5.62 -0.57 -10.76
C HIS A 114 5.78 0.95 -10.78
N ARG A 115 4.67 1.69 -10.80
CA ARG A 115 4.65 3.16 -10.86
C ARG A 115 5.33 3.78 -9.65
N ALA A 116 5.08 3.28 -8.43
CA ALA A 116 5.76 3.72 -7.21
C ALA A 116 7.28 3.53 -7.30
N ILE A 117 7.73 2.38 -7.83
CA ILE A 117 9.15 2.07 -8.04
C ILE A 117 9.79 3.05 -9.04
N GLN A 118 9.11 3.37 -10.16
CA GLN A 118 9.63 4.32 -11.13
C GLN A 118 9.73 5.74 -10.55
N LEU A 119 8.74 6.17 -9.75
CA LEU A 119 8.79 7.45 -9.05
C LEU A 119 9.94 7.51 -8.03
N ALA A 120 10.16 6.43 -7.28
CA ALA A 120 11.28 6.32 -6.34
C ALA A 120 12.65 6.42 -7.06
N LYS A 121 12.77 5.82 -8.24
CA LYS A 121 13.96 5.91 -9.08
C LYS A 121 14.22 7.35 -9.54
N VAL A 122 13.18 8.03 -10.01
CA VAL A 122 13.27 9.45 -10.43
C VAL A 122 13.62 10.37 -9.26
N ALA A 123 13.14 10.07 -8.06
CA ALA A 123 13.44 10.80 -6.82
C ALA A 123 14.85 10.54 -6.25
N GLY A 124 15.74 9.87 -6.99
CA GLY A 124 17.11 9.60 -6.55
C GLY A 124 17.31 8.24 -5.90
N ASN A 125 16.50 7.25 -6.26
CA ASN A 125 16.51 5.90 -5.69
C ASN A 125 16.22 5.90 -4.17
N VAL A 126 15.25 6.72 -3.76
CA VAL A 126 14.81 6.82 -2.37
C VAL A 126 14.35 5.46 -1.84
N PRO A 127 14.62 5.14 -0.56
CA PRO A 127 14.12 3.91 0.04
C PRO A 127 12.59 3.84 -0.06
N LEU A 128 12.09 2.77 -0.69
CA LEU A 128 10.65 2.52 -0.89
C LEU A 128 10.25 1.20 -0.22
N TYR A 129 9.15 1.21 0.52
CA TYR A 129 8.59 0.05 1.17
C TYR A 129 7.16 -0.18 0.70
N ILE A 130 6.91 -1.26 -0.04
CA ILE A 130 5.56 -1.67 -0.44
C ILE A 130 4.94 -2.44 0.71
N VAL A 131 3.86 -1.91 1.29
CA VAL A 131 3.21 -2.51 2.46
C VAL A 131 2.13 -3.51 2.06
N HIS A 132 1.86 -4.50 2.93
CA HIS A 132 0.74 -5.45 2.86
C HIS A 132 0.47 -6.00 1.44
N MET A 133 1.51 -6.36 0.72
CA MET A 133 1.44 -6.89 -0.64
C MET A 133 0.64 -8.21 -0.68
N SER A 134 -0.31 -8.32 -1.59
CA SER A 134 -1.20 -9.47 -1.71
C SER A 134 -1.12 -10.18 -3.07
N ALA A 135 -0.54 -9.56 -4.09
CA ALA A 135 -0.50 -10.06 -5.45
C ALA A 135 0.91 -10.45 -5.91
N SER A 136 1.03 -11.55 -6.67
CA SER A 136 2.29 -11.97 -7.29
C SER A 136 2.82 -10.95 -8.29
N GLU A 137 1.94 -10.24 -9.00
CA GLU A 137 2.29 -9.17 -9.93
C GLU A 137 3.06 -8.04 -9.25
N ALA A 138 2.69 -7.68 -8.02
CA ALA A 138 3.42 -6.70 -7.23
C ALA A 138 4.77 -7.24 -6.74
N LEU A 139 4.83 -8.54 -6.35
CA LEU A 139 6.08 -9.20 -5.97
C LEU A 139 7.08 -9.22 -7.11
N GLU A 140 6.65 -9.52 -8.34
CA GLU A 140 7.50 -9.53 -9.53
C GLU A 140 8.16 -8.17 -9.77
N GLU A 141 7.41 -7.08 -9.61
CA GLU A 141 7.93 -5.72 -9.74
C GLU A 141 8.98 -5.39 -8.66
N VAL A 142 8.71 -5.77 -7.41
CA VAL A 142 9.66 -5.59 -6.29
C VAL A 142 10.93 -6.41 -6.53
N ALA A 143 10.80 -7.67 -6.91
CA ALA A 143 11.94 -8.56 -7.17
C ALA A 143 12.80 -8.03 -8.33
N ALA A 144 12.18 -7.58 -9.42
CA ALA A 144 12.89 -6.98 -10.55
C ALA A 144 13.64 -5.70 -10.14
N ALA A 145 13.03 -4.84 -9.33
CA ALA A 145 13.68 -3.63 -8.83
C ALA A 145 14.88 -3.94 -7.92
N GLN A 146 14.75 -4.91 -7.02
CA GLN A 146 15.85 -5.37 -6.16
C GLN A 146 17.00 -5.96 -6.97
N HIS A 147 16.72 -6.80 -7.98
CA HIS A 147 17.73 -7.32 -8.89
C HIS A 147 18.45 -6.22 -9.69
N ALA A 148 17.76 -5.11 -9.96
CA ALA A 148 18.34 -3.93 -10.60
C ALA A 148 19.13 -3.03 -9.62
N GLY A 149 19.27 -3.41 -8.35
CA GLY A 149 20.01 -2.68 -7.33
C GLY A 149 19.26 -1.49 -6.73
N MET A 150 17.94 -1.45 -6.88
CA MET A 150 17.12 -0.40 -6.25
C MET A 150 16.88 -0.67 -4.76
N ASN A 151 16.73 0.39 -4.00
CA ASN A 151 16.48 0.33 -2.55
C ASN A 151 14.98 0.14 -2.27
N VAL A 152 14.44 -1.02 -2.65
CA VAL A 152 13.02 -1.37 -2.52
C VAL A 152 12.84 -2.55 -1.58
N PHE A 153 11.89 -2.41 -0.67
CA PHE A 153 11.47 -3.43 0.30
C PHE A 153 9.97 -3.70 0.14
N ALA A 154 9.52 -4.85 0.64
CA ALA A 154 8.09 -5.16 0.70
C ALA A 154 7.77 -6.05 1.89
N GLU A 155 6.51 -6.03 2.31
CA GLU A 155 5.95 -6.98 3.26
C GLU A 155 4.66 -7.58 2.73
N THR A 156 4.37 -8.79 3.14
CA THR A 156 3.02 -9.38 3.05
C THR A 156 2.45 -9.56 4.45
N CYS A 157 1.17 -9.92 4.53
CA CYS A 157 0.51 -10.17 5.81
C CYS A 157 0.06 -11.63 5.89
N PRO A 158 -0.02 -12.23 7.10
CA PRO A 158 -0.39 -13.64 7.27
C PRO A 158 -1.69 -14.03 6.55
N GLN A 159 -2.69 -13.14 6.50
CA GLN A 159 -3.95 -13.44 5.82
C GLN A 159 -3.77 -13.71 4.32
N TYR A 160 -2.80 -13.10 3.64
CA TYR A 160 -2.55 -13.32 2.21
C TYR A 160 -1.82 -14.63 1.91
N LEU A 161 -1.24 -15.24 2.93
CA LEU A 161 -0.56 -16.54 2.82
C LEU A 161 -1.52 -17.72 3.03
N TYR A 162 -2.63 -17.52 3.77
CA TYR A 162 -3.49 -18.61 4.24
C TYR A 162 -4.96 -18.49 3.83
N LEU A 163 -5.46 -17.27 3.59
CA LEU A 163 -6.86 -17.00 3.31
C LEU A 163 -7.08 -16.69 1.83
N SER A 164 -8.27 -17.00 1.30
CA SER A 164 -8.58 -16.81 -0.12
C SER A 164 -9.93 -16.13 -0.32
N LEU A 165 -10.11 -15.59 -1.53
CA LEU A 165 -11.38 -15.07 -2.01
C LEU A 165 -12.50 -16.11 -1.85
N GLU A 166 -12.28 -17.35 -2.34
CA GLU A 166 -13.30 -18.39 -2.41
C GLU A 166 -13.70 -18.91 -1.03
N ASP A 167 -12.72 -19.15 -0.16
CA ASP A 167 -12.99 -19.79 1.12
C ASP A 167 -13.51 -18.81 2.17
N GLN A 168 -13.16 -17.51 2.08
CA GLN A 168 -13.53 -16.51 3.07
C GLN A 168 -14.54 -15.48 2.55
N LEU A 169 -14.26 -14.80 1.44
CA LEU A 169 -15.11 -13.69 0.98
C LEU A 169 -16.40 -14.17 0.31
N MET A 170 -16.40 -15.34 -0.35
CA MET A 170 -17.57 -15.90 -1.04
C MET A 170 -18.48 -16.73 -0.13
N GLN A 171 -18.37 -16.58 1.20
CA GLN A 171 -19.30 -17.22 2.13
C GLN A 171 -20.75 -16.69 1.94
N PRO A 172 -21.78 -17.52 2.16
CA PRO A 172 -23.17 -17.15 1.90
C PRO A 172 -23.62 -15.90 2.66
N GLY A 173 -24.46 -15.10 2.00
CA GLY A 173 -25.02 -13.88 2.59
C GLY A 173 -23.93 -12.85 2.92
N PHE A 174 -24.03 -12.22 4.08
CA PHE A 174 -23.08 -11.18 4.51
C PHE A 174 -21.90 -11.71 5.34
N GLU A 175 -21.76 -13.03 5.48
CA GLU A 175 -20.71 -13.67 6.29
C GLU A 175 -19.31 -13.38 5.78
N GLY A 176 -19.13 -13.20 4.47
CA GLY A 176 -17.85 -12.80 3.88
C GLY A 176 -17.32 -11.43 4.33
N ALA A 177 -18.20 -10.55 4.82
CA ALA A 177 -17.81 -9.17 5.18
C ALA A 177 -16.75 -9.08 6.29
N LYS A 178 -16.75 -10.04 7.22
CA LYS A 178 -15.75 -10.11 8.30
C LYS A 178 -14.32 -10.40 7.83
N TRP A 179 -14.17 -10.82 6.58
CA TRP A 179 -12.89 -11.13 5.95
C TRP A 179 -12.41 -10.06 4.97
N VAL A 180 -13.18 -8.97 4.80
CA VAL A 180 -12.78 -7.85 3.95
C VAL A 180 -11.57 -7.17 4.57
N CYS A 181 -10.50 -7.05 3.79
CA CYS A 181 -9.28 -6.35 4.16
C CYS A 181 -8.71 -5.61 2.93
N SER A 182 -7.83 -4.67 3.17
CA SER A 182 -7.18 -3.89 2.13
C SER A 182 -5.66 -4.05 2.27
N THR A 183 -4.97 -4.56 1.29
CA THR A 183 -5.41 -5.06 -0.03
C THR A 183 -6.34 -6.29 0.11
N PRO A 184 -7.09 -6.72 -0.94
CA PRO A 184 -8.05 -7.81 -0.79
C PRO A 184 -7.40 -9.18 -0.75
N LEU A 185 -8.14 -10.16 -0.21
CA LEU A 185 -7.79 -11.58 -0.36
C LEU A 185 -7.85 -11.98 -1.83
N ARG A 186 -6.83 -12.69 -2.32
CA ARG A 186 -6.71 -13.15 -3.69
C ARG A 186 -7.30 -14.55 -3.89
N THR A 187 -7.54 -14.90 -5.15
CA THR A 187 -8.02 -16.24 -5.51
C THR A 187 -6.95 -17.31 -5.22
N LYS A 188 -7.37 -18.44 -4.65
CA LYS A 188 -6.50 -19.61 -4.44
C LYS A 188 -6.15 -20.37 -5.72
N HIS A 189 -6.83 -20.05 -6.83
CA HIS A 189 -6.62 -20.69 -8.14
C HIS A 189 -5.49 -20.04 -8.95
N ALA A 190 -4.99 -18.88 -8.52
CA ALA A 190 -3.77 -18.25 -9.05
C ALA A 190 -2.55 -18.57 -8.18
N HIS A 191 -1.41 -17.98 -8.53
CA HIS A 191 -0.13 -18.30 -7.88
C HIS A 191 0.19 -17.46 -6.65
N HIS A 192 -0.66 -16.47 -6.30
CA HIS A 192 -0.37 -15.47 -5.28
C HIS A 192 0.11 -16.07 -3.95
N HIS A 193 -0.62 -17.04 -3.39
CA HIS A 193 -0.24 -17.66 -2.11
C HIS A 193 1.12 -18.35 -2.17
N ARG A 194 1.38 -19.10 -3.25
CA ARG A 194 2.66 -19.81 -3.43
C ARG A 194 3.83 -18.85 -3.60
N ASP A 195 3.63 -17.79 -4.37
CA ASP A 195 4.71 -16.89 -4.77
C ASP A 195 5.07 -15.91 -3.64
N LEU A 196 4.11 -15.60 -2.72
CA LEU A 196 4.36 -14.79 -1.54
C LEU A 196 5.07 -15.54 -0.40
N TRP A 197 5.08 -16.89 -0.43
CA TRP A 197 5.86 -17.71 0.50
C TRP A 197 7.34 -17.72 0.12
#